data_79a6aedd5b4d012ce1a173a43deebdbb
#
_entry.id   79a6aedd5b4d012ce1a173a43deebdbb
#
_cell.length_a   1.000
_cell.length_b   1.000
_cell.length_c   1.000
_cell.angle_alpha   90.00
_cell.angle_beta   90.00
_cell.angle_gamma   90.00
#
_symmetry.space_group_name_H-M   'P 1'
#
loop_
_entity.id
_entity.type
_entity.pdbx_description
1 polymer ?
#
loop_
_entity_poly.entity_id
_entity_poly.type
_entity_poly.pdbx_seq_one_letter_code
_entity_poly.pdbx_strand_id
1 'polypeptide(L)'
;MHWQYAVFAESGFSQEAAAYTNPGMQANLVLRVFFGILAALCCLVPMKLLWRNGELAAAIFCLDVIILNIFYTVNALIWQDENVGNWWPGYGWCDLQVYLDYALDTLYSACVFEIMRNLAAKVALSRVTGLTSGEKRRQTLISALVLFPIPLFQVAFTWFILSQRYSVAPLIGCLSIYDSSWPYLVFYVLPAPLYTIAGVIAAGKPLLAASIRPNEKNRT
;
A
#
# COMPACT_ATOMS: atom_id res chain seq x y z
N MET A 1 11.06 -25.74 15.78
CA MET A 1 11.57 -24.91 14.67
C MET A 1 12.33 -23.75 15.28
N HIS A 2 13.66 -23.74 15.15
CA HIS A 2 14.49 -22.62 15.61
C HIS A 2 14.39 -21.51 14.55
N TRP A 3 13.69 -20.45 14.87
CA TRP A 3 13.66 -19.24 14.06
C TRP A 3 14.99 -18.50 14.25
N GLN A 4 15.87 -18.58 13.26
CA GLN A 4 17.11 -17.79 13.25
C GLN A 4 16.81 -16.41 12.68
N TYR A 5 17.22 -15.39 13.43
CA TYR A 5 17.21 -14.00 12.96
C TYR A 5 18.33 -13.84 11.93
N ALA A 6 18.00 -13.62 10.66
CA ALA A 6 19.00 -13.27 9.66
C ALA A 6 19.23 -11.76 9.74
N VAL A 7 20.26 -11.37 10.47
CA VAL A 7 20.87 -10.05 10.31
C VAL A 7 21.81 -10.17 9.13
N PHE A 8 21.58 -9.50 8.03
CA PHE A 8 22.52 -9.40 6.94
C PHE A 8 23.70 -8.52 7.40
N ALA A 9 24.64 -9.12 8.10
CA ALA A 9 25.97 -8.57 8.25
C ALA A 9 26.77 -9.02 7.04
N GLU A 10 27.06 -8.14 6.11
CA GLU A 10 28.13 -8.37 5.15
C GLU A 10 29.43 -8.56 5.95
N SER A 11 29.90 -9.79 5.94
CA SER A 11 31.16 -10.17 6.53
C SER A 11 32.30 -9.50 5.77
N GLY A 12 32.92 -8.49 6.38
CA GLY A 12 34.21 -8.03 5.92
C GLY A 12 34.49 -6.53 5.99
N PHE A 13 33.98 -5.81 6.96
CA PHE A 13 34.53 -4.49 7.26
C PHE A 13 35.02 -4.43 8.70
N SER A 14 36.32 -4.27 8.86
CA SER A 14 37.01 -4.14 10.12
C SER A 14 36.40 -3.03 10.98
N GLN A 15 36.06 -3.41 12.17
CA GLN A 15 35.46 -2.64 13.25
C GLN A 15 36.48 -1.65 13.83
N GLU A 16 36.76 -0.57 13.11
CA GLU A 16 37.47 0.60 13.63
C GLU A 16 37.18 1.82 12.76
N ALA A 17 35.92 2.20 12.68
CA ALA A 17 35.56 3.52 12.19
C ALA A 17 34.70 4.18 13.24
N ALA A 18 35.26 5.20 13.89
CA ALA A 18 34.50 6.24 14.60
C ALA A 18 33.25 6.55 13.78
N ALA A 19 32.10 6.72 14.44
CA ALA A 19 30.78 6.99 13.86
C ALA A 19 30.84 8.08 12.77
N TYR A 20 31.30 7.73 11.59
CA TYR A 20 31.23 8.57 10.40
C TYR A 20 29.79 8.47 9.90
N THR A 21 28.95 9.35 10.44
CA THR A 21 27.57 9.50 9.97
C THR A 21 27.63 9.93 8.51
N ASN A 22 27.31 9.02 7.61
CA ASN A 22 27.27 9.31 6.18
C ASN A 22 26.24 10.45 5.95
N PRO A 23 26.67 11.66 5.49
CA PRO A 23 25.77 12.80 5.34
C PRO A 23 24.62 12.52 4.38
N GLY A 24 24.80 11.62 3.40
CA GLY A 24 23.74 11.19 2.51
C GLY A 24 22.65 10.37 3.23
N MET A 25 23.03 9.55 4.20
CA MET A 25 22.08 8.77 5.00
C MET A 25 21.26 9.66 5.93
N GLN A 26 21.87 10.66 6.55
CA GLN A 26 21.16 11.64 7.37
C GLN A 26 20.18 12.48 6.54
N ALA A 27 20.59 12.94 5.36
CA ALA A 27 19.69 13.66 4.44
C ALA A 27 18.49 12.78 4.04
N ASN A 28 18.71 11.51 3.72
CA ASN A 28 17.66 10.57 3.40
C ASN A 28 16.71 10.35 4.59
N LEU A 29 17.24 10.18 5.81
CA LEU A 29 16.45 10.07 7.03
C LEU A 29 15.53 11.28 7.22
N VAL A 30 16.09 12.49 7.16
CA VAL A 30 15.32 13.74 7.34
C VAL A 30 14.22 13.87 6.29
N LEU A 31 14.53 13.60 5.02
CA LEU A 31 13.54 13.66 3.93
C LEU A 31 12.42 12.62 4.13
N ARG A 32 12.75 11.37 4.47
CA ARG A 32 11.76 10.32 4.71
C ARG A 32 10.82 10.67 5.86
N VAL A 33 11.38 11.11 6.99
CA VAL A 33 10.59 11.48 8.17
C VAL A 33 9.71 12.70 7.88
N PHE A 34 10.27 13.75 7.28
CA PHE A 34 9.55 14.96 6.95
C PHE A 34 8.38 14.68 5.98
N PHE A 35 8.66 14.07 4.85
CA PHE A 35 7.62 13.78 3.86
C PHE A 35 6.63 12.71 4.31
N GLY A 36 7.06 11.72 5.10
CA GLY A 36 6.18 10.72 5.68
C GLY A 36 5.15 11.31 6.64
N ILE A 37 5.59 12.19 7.55
CA ILE A 37 4.69 12.90 8.47
C ILE A 37 3.77 13.85 7.69
N LEU A 38 4.33 14.63 6.76
CA LEU A 38 3.54 15.55 5.94
C LEU A 38 2.46 14.82 5.14
N ALA A 39 2.79 13.71 4.48
CA ALA A 39 1.84 12.90 3.72
C ALA A 39 0.73 12.34 4.62
N ALA A 40 1.09 11.79 5.80
CA ALA A 40 0.12 11.29 6.76
C ALA A 40 -0.85 12.38 7.22
N LEU A 41 -0.35 13.57 7.57
CA LEU A 41 -1.18 14.71 7.98
C LEU A 41 -2.09 15.21 6.85
N CYS A 42 -1.56 15.32 5.62
CA CYS A 42 -2.35 15.74 4.45
C CYS A 42 -3.48 14.75 4.14
N CYS A 43 -3.32 13.46 4.42
CA CYS A 43 -4.35 12.46 4.19
C CYS A 43 -5.47 12.42 5.25
N LEU A 44 -5.25 12.97 6.45
CA LEU A 44 -6.25 12.93 7.54
C LEU A 44 -7.54 13.67 7.20
N VAL A 45 -7.43 14.87 6.62
CA VAL A 45 -8.61 15.70 6.30
C VAL A 45 -9.44 15.07 5.17
N PRO A 46 -8.86 14.71 4.00
CA PRO A 46 -9.63 14.08 2.94
C PRO A 46 -10.19 12.72 3.37
N MET A 47 -9.49 11.92 4.16
CA MET A 47 -10.00 10.65 4.68
C MET A 47 -11.33 10.84 5.43
N LYS A 48 -11.38 11.80 6.37
CA LYS A 48 -12.58 12.10 7.15
C LYS A 48 -13.75 12.57 6.27
N LEU A 49 -13.45 13.42 5.29
CA LEU A 49 -14.45 13.96 4.37
C LEU A 49 -15.01 12.87 3.45
N LEU A 50 -14.14 12.05 2.87
CA LEU A 50 -14.52 10.95 1.97
C LEU A 50 -15.33 9.87 2.70
N TRP A 51 -14.97 9.55 3.94
CA TRP A 51 -15.74 8.65 4.79
C TRP A 51 -17.15 9.15 5.01
N ARG A 52 -17.31 10.43 5.38
CA ARG A 52 -18.63 11.05 5.57
C ARG A 52 -19.47 11.09 4.30
N ASN A 53 -18.84 11.23 3.15
CA ASN A 53 -19.51 11.24 1.85
C ASN A 53 -19.90 9.83 1.34
N GLY A 54 -19.44 8.77 2.02
CA GLY A 54 -19.71 7.38 1.63
C GLY A 54 -18.79 6.87 0.49
N GLU A 55 -17.68 7.54 0.22
CA GLU A 55 -16.66 7.12 -0.76
C GLU A 55 -15.66 6.18 -0.07
N LEU A 56 -16.09 4.93 0.16
CA LEU A 56 -15.33 3.94 0.95
C LEU A 56 -13.91 3.72 0.39
N ALA A 57 -13.78 3.46 -0.90
CA ALA A 57 -12.49 3.14 -1.51
C ALA A 57 -11.46 4.28 -1.35
N ALA A 58 -11.87 5.51 -1.56
CA ALA A 58 -11.00 6.67 -1.41
C ALA A 58 -10.63 6.94 0.06
N ALA A 59 -11.56 6.70 1.00
CA ALA A 59 -11.28 6.83 2.42
C ALA A 59 -10.30 5.74 2.91
N ILE A 60 -10.47 4.49 2.49
CA ILE A 60 -9.54 3.38 2.79
C ILE A 60 -8.17 3.62 2.15
N PHE A 61 -8.11 4.16 0.92
CA PHE A 61 -6.86 4.56 0.28
C PHE A 61 -6.07 5.57 1.14
N CYS A 62 -6.73 6.62 1.64
CA CYS A 62 -6.08 7.58 2.53
C CYS A 62 -5.61 6.94 3.84
N LEU A 63 -6.38 6.03 4.42
CA LEU A 63 -6.00 5.29 5.62
C LEU A 63 -4.77 4.41 5.37
N ASP A 64 -4.74 3.70 4.26
CA ASP A 64 -3.64 2.85 3.84
C ASP A 64 -2.34 3.65 3.67
N VAL A 65 -2.42 4.79 2.97
CA VAL A 65 -1.29 5.72 2.83
C VAL A 65 -0.79 6.22 4.20
N ILE A 66 -1.69 6.53 5.13
CA ILE A 66 -1.30 6.94 6.49
C ILE A 66 -0.54 5.81 7.20
N ILE A 67 -1.06 4.58 7.17
CA ILE A 67 -0.44 3.41 7.82
C ILE A 67 0.96 3.16 7.24
N LEU A 68 1.10 3.13 5.91
CA LEU A 68 2.39 2.92 5.24
C LEU A 68 3.40 4.02 5.60
N ASN A 69 2.99 5.30 5.59
CA ASN A 69 3.89 6.38 5.98
C ASN A 69 4.31 6.31 7.45
N ILE A 70 3.41 5.87 8.35
CA ILE A 70 3.77 5.62 9.76
C ILE A 70 4.80 4.48 9.84
N PHE A 71 4.60 3.37 9.15
CA PHE A 71 5.55 2.26 9.15
C PHE A 71 6.93 2.70 8.66
N TYR A 72 7.02 3.36 7.51
CA TYR A 72 8.30 3.83 6.95
C TYR A 72 8.97 4.90 7.82
N THR A 73 8.19 5.80 8.43
CA THR A 73 8.74 6.84 9.31
C THR A 73 9.30 6.23 10.60
N VAL A 74 8.56 5.33 11.24
CA VAL A 74 9.00 4.65 12.46
C VAL A 74 10.21 3.77 12.18
N ASN A 75 10.22 3.02 11.08
CA ASN A 75 11.36 2.22 10.68
C ASN A 75 12.63 3.06 10.48
N ALA A 76 12.52 4.18 9.77
CA ALA A 76 13.63 5.09 9.53
C ALA A 76 14.20 5.69 10.82
N LEU A 77 13.34 5.94 11.82
CA LEU A 77 13.76 6.48 13.12
C LEU A 77 14.41 5.42 14.03
N ILE A 78 13.93 4.17 13.98
CA ILE A 78 14.47 3.08 14.82
C ILE A 78 15.82 2.59 14.28
N TRP A 79 15.94 2.38 12.95
CA TRP A 79 17.12 1.84 12.29
C TRP A 79 17.84 2.90 11.44
N GLN A 80 18.19 4.02 12.10
CA GLN A 80 18.76 5.21 11.46
C GLN A 80 20.28 5.14 11.25
N ASP A 81 20.99 4.25 11.94
CA ASP A 81 22.44 4.13 11.91
C ASP A 81 22.92 2.82 11.24
N GLU A 82 24.22 2.68 11.00
CA GLU A 82 24.82 1.47 10.44
C GLU A 82 25.32 0.49 11.51
N ASN A 83 25.11 0.81 12.80
CA ASN A 83 25.63 -0.01 13.89
C ASN A 83 24.67 -1.17 14.23
N VAL A 84 24.69 -2.18 13.38
CA VAL A 84 23.82 -3.38 13.47
C VAL A 84 23.86 -4.06 14.84
N GLY A 85 25.01 -3.99 15.54
CA GLY A 85 25.18 -4.64 16.85
C GLY A 85 24.32 -4.05 17.97
N ASN A 86 23.89 -2.81 17.84
CA ASN A 86 23.07 -2.10 18.83
C ASN A 86 21.60 -2.00 18.42
N TRP A 87 21.22 -2.56 17.28
CA TRP A 87 19.84 -2.44 16.81
C TRP A 87 18.86 -3.20 17.67
N TRP A 88 17.71 -2.58 17.89
CA TRP A 88 16.56 -3.29 18.42
C TRP A 88 16.12 -4.38 17.44
N PRO A 89 15.93 -5.64 17.89
CA PRO A 89 15.55 -6.75 17.02
C PRO A 89 14.16 -6.62 16.36
N GLY A 90 13.35 -5.62 16.73
CA GLY A 90 12.06 -5.38 16.10
C GLY A 90 10.92 -6.28 16.52
N TYR A 91 11.03 -6.97 17.67
CA TYR A 91 9.99 -7.89 18.15
C TYR A 91 8.60 -7.26 18.18
N GLY A 92 7.62 -7.96 17.63
CA GLY A 92 6.22 -7.52 17.55
C GLY A 92 5.97 -6.47 16.45
N TRP A 93 6.83 -5.47 16.33
CA TRP A 93 6.71 -4.44 15.30
C TRP A 93 6.95 -4.98 13.89
N CYS A 94 8.08 -5.67 13.71
CA CYS A 94 8.38 -6.32 12.43
C CYS A 94 7.41 -7.46 12.11
N ASP A 95 6.98 -8.22 13.13
CA ASP A 95 5.98 -9.25 12.93
C ASP A 95 4.69 -8.65 12.36
N LEU A 96 4.20 -7.54 12.92
CA LEU A 96 3.02 -6.86 12.42
C LEU A 96 3.21 -6.39 10.97
N GLN A 97 4.36 -5.78 10.65
CA GLN A 97 4.64 -5.28 9.31
C GLN A 97 4.69 -6.40 8.27
N VAL A 98 5.39 -7.50 8.56
CA VAL A 98 5.52 -8.64 7.64
C VAL A 98 4.16 -9.24 7.26
N TYR A 99 3.20 -9.29 8.20
CA TYR A 99 1.85 -9.76 7.90
C TYR A 99 1.02 -8.76 7.09
N LEU A 100 1.27 -7.46 7.27
CA LEU A 100 0.48 -6.42 6.62
C LEU A 100 1.06 -5.92 5.31
N ASP A 101 2.36 -6.06 5.07
CA ASP A 101 3.10 -5.46 3.96
C ASP A 101 2.43 -5.72 2.59
N TYR A 102 2.33 -6.98 2.17
CA TYR A 102 1.68 -7.32 0.91
C TYR A 102 0.16 -7.08 0.91
N ALA A 103 -0.47 -7.22 2.06
CA ALA A 103 -1.92 -6.97 2.16
C ALA A 103 -2.22 -5.48 1.94
N LEU A 104 -1.41 -4.57 2.49
CA LEU A 104 -1.53 -3.13 2.27
C LEU A 104 -1.20 -2.75 0.82
N ASP A 105 -0.13 -3.31 0.23
CA ASP A 105 0.22 -3.06 -1.18
C ASP A 105 -0.92 -3.50 -2.15
N THR A 106 -1.49 -4.68 -1.89
CA THR A 106 -2.65 -5.16 -2.64
C THR A 106 -3.89 -4.31 -2.39
N LEU A 107 -4.13 -3.88 -1.15
CA LEU A 107 -5.23 -3.00 -0.78
C LEU A 107 -5.10 -1.64 -1.47
N TYR A 108 -3.89 -1.06 -1.50
CA TYR A 108 -3.58 0.16 -2.24
C TYR A 108 -4.00 0.04 -3.71
N SER A 109 -3.56 -1.00 -4.38
CA SER A 109 -3.85 -1.25 -5.81
C SER A 109 -5.36 -1.49 -6.04
N ALA A 110 -6.03 -2.22 -5.15
CA ALA A 110 -7.47 -2.44 -5.19
C ALA A 110 -8.27 -1.14 -4.98
N CYS A 111 -7.81 -0.26 -4.08
CA CYS A 111 -8.42 1.06 -3.87
C CYS A 111 -8.33 1.93 -5.12
N VAL A 112 -7.16 1.98 -5.76
CA VAL A 112 -6.97 2.74 -7.01
C VAL A 112 -7.90 2.21 -8.10
N PHE A 113 -7.97 0.88 -8.30
CA PHE A 113 -8.91 0.26 -9.24
C PHE A 113 -10.36 0.69 -8.96
N GLU A 114 -10.79 0.59 -7.70
CA GLU A 114 -12.17 0.87 -7.31
C GLU A 114 -12.51 2.37 -7.46
N ILE A 115 -11.57 3.27 -7.15
CA ILE A 115 -11.72 4.70 -7.40
C ILE A 115 -11.92 4.97 -8.90
N MET A 116 -11.09 4.37 -9.76
CA MET A 116 -11.19 4.53 -11.21
C MET A 116 -12.49 3.96 -11.74
N ARG A 117 -12.94 2.80 -11.26
CA ARG A 117 -14.22 2.19 -11.62
C ARG A 117 -15.41 3.09 -11.24
N ASN A 118 -15.40 3.63 -10.03
CA ASN A 118 -16.45 4.52 -9.55
C ASN A 118 -16.47 5.85 -10.30
N LEU A 119 -15.30 6.41 -10.62
CA LEU A 119 -15.17 7.61 -11.42
C LEU A 119 -15.72 7.39 -12.84
N ALA A 120 -15.32 6.28 -13.47
CA ALA A 120 -15.81 5.89 -14.80
C ALA A 120 -17.35 5.74 -14.82
N ALA A 121 -17.92 5.12 -13.77
CA ALA A 121 -19.39 5.01 -13.64
C ALA A 121 -20.07 6.36 -13.48
N LYS A 122 -19.50 7.30 -12.72
CA LYS A 122 -20.05 8.66 -12.54
C LYS A 122 -20.01 9.45 -13.84
N VAL A 123 -18.94 9.34 -14.63
CA VAL A 123 -18.79 10.01 -15.94
C VAL A 123 -19.77 9.42 -16.97
N ALA A 124 -19.97 8.09 -16.98
CA ALA A 124 -20.89 7.41 -17.89
C ALA A 124 -22.38 7.70 -17.56
N LEU A 125 -22.71 7.84 -16.29
CA LEU A 125 -24.02 8.23 -15.81
C LEU A 125 -24.15 9.77 -15.94
N SER A 126 -24.57 10.29 -17.04
CA SER A 126 -24.94 11.71 -17.28
C SER A 126 -26.12 12.18 -16.39
N ARG A 127 -26.32 11.59 -15.21
CA ARG A 127 -27.43 11.92 -14.29
C ARG A 127 -27.09 13.13 -13.43
N VAL A 128 -27.91 14.12 -13.51
CA VAL A 128 -27.92 15.33 -12.67
C VAL A 128 -28.41 15.04 -11.24
N THR A 129 -29.08 13.92 -11.03
CA THR A 129 -29.65 13.51 -9.73
C THR A 129 -28.66 12.65 -8.94
N GLY A 130 -28.42 13.01 -7.67
CA GLY A 130 -27.57 12.23 -6.75
C GLY A 130 -28.08 10.79 -6.54
N LEU A 131 -27.18 9.90 -6.13
CA LEU A 131 -27.52 8.49 -5.82
C LEU A 131 -28.50 8.42 -4.65
N THR A 132 -29.46 7.50 -4.73
CA THR A 132 -30.36 7.18 -3.61
C THR A 132 -29.60 6.48 -2.47
N SER A 133 -30.14 6.52 -1.25
CA SER A 133 -29.50 5.86 -0.08
C SER A 133 -29.28 4.36 -0.30
N GLY A 134 -30.20 3.69 -1.00
CA GLY A 134 -30.05 2.27 -1.35
C GLY A 134 -28.94 2.00 -2.34
N GLU A 135 -28.78 2.85 -3.36
CA GLU A 135 -27.70 2.76 -4.35
C GLU A 135 -26.34 3.00 -3.70
N LYS A 136 -26.22 3.98 -2.78
CA LYS A 136 -25.00 4.22 -2.02
C LYS A 136 -24.59 3.00 -1.20
N ARG A 137 -25.54 2.40 -0.46
CA ARG A 137 -25.27 1.20 0.35
C ARG A 137 -24.81 0.03 -0.51
N ARG A 138 -25.47 -0.20 -1.65
CA ARG A 138 -25.05 -1.24 -2.61
C ARG A 138 -23.65 -0.98 -3.16
N GLN A 139 -23.33 0.25 -3.53
CA GLN A 139 -22.01 0.64 -3.99
C GLN A 139 -20.94 0.38 -2.92
N THR A 140 -21.20 0.78 -1.67
CA THR A 140 -20.29 0.52 -0.53
C THR A 140 -20.05 -0.97 -0.32
N LEU A 141 -21.10 -1.80 -0.40
CA LEU A 141 -20.97 -3.25 -0.27
C LEU A 141 -20.13 -3.86 -1.40
N ILE A 142 -20.37 -3.44 -2.65
CA ILE A 142 -19.57 -3.91 -3.80
C ILE A 142 -18.11 -3.48 -3.64
N SER A 143 -17.86 -2.23 -3.25
CA SER A 143 -16.51 -1.75 -2.99
C SER A 143 -15.83 -2.57 -1.88
N ALA A 144 -16.52 -2.87 -0.78
CA ALA A 144 -15.98 -3.70 0.29
C ALA A 144 -15.63 -5.12 -0.18
N LEU A 145 -16.49 -5.73 -1.02
CA LEU A 145 -16.26 -7.06 -1.59
C LEU A 145 -15.10 -7.10 -2.59
N VAL A 146 -14.74 -5.98 -3.18
CA VAL A 146 -13.57 -5.87 -4.06
C VAL A 146 -12.29 -5.61 -3.28
N LEU A 147 -12.35 -4.78 -2.22
CA LEU A 147 -11.20 -4.31 -1.49
C LEU A 147 -10.63 -5.35 -0.50
N PHE A 148 -11.48 -6.02 0.27
CA PHE A 148 -11.02 -6.77 1.44
C PHE A 148 -10.69 -8.26 1.23
N PRO A 149 -11.32 -9.04 0.33
CA PRO A 149 -11.13 -10.50 0.30
C PRO A 149 -9.69 -10.92 0.07
N ILE A 150 -9.00 -10.32 -0.90
CA ILE A 150 -7.61 -10.70 -1.23
C ILE A 150 -6.63 -10.27 -0.14
N PRO A 151 -6.62 -9.02 0.35
CA PRO A 151 -5.77 -8.62 1.47
C PRO A 151 -5.99 -9.46 2.74
N LEU A 152 -7.23 -9.75 3.12
CA LEU A 152 -7.53 -10.59 4.28
C LEU A 152 -7.02 -12.03 4.09
N PHE A 153 -7.18 -12.59 2.89
CA PHE A 153 -6.60 -13.90 2.57
C PHE A 153 -5.08 -13.87 2.67
N GLN A 154 -4.41 -12.83 2.18
CA GLN A 154 -2.96 -12.68 2.27
C GLN A 154 -2.49 -12.63 3.73
N VAL A 155 -3.11 -11.82 4.59
CA VAL A 155 -2.79 -11.78 6.03
C VAL A 155 -2.91 -13.18 6.66
N ALA A 156 -4.00 -13.89 6.40
CA ALA A 156 -4.23 -15.23 6.96
C ALA A 156 -3.23 -16.27 6.45
N PHE A 157 -2.80 -16.15 5.19
CA PHE A 157 -1.96 -17.14 4.52
C PHE A 157 -0.46 -16.86 4.66
N THR A 158 -0.06 -15.68 5.11
CA THR A 158 1.35 -15.26 5.29
C THR A 158 2.12 -16.27 6.15
N TRP A 159 1.49 -16.81 7.20
CA TRP A 159 2.11 -17.82 8.07
C TRP A 159 2.65 -19.05 7.31
N PHE A 160 1.97 -19.48 6.23
CA PHE A 160 2.34 -20.69 5.49
C PHE A 160 3.45 -20.46 4.45
N ILE A 161 3.67 -19.21 4.02
CA ILE A 161 4.59 -18.87 2.94
C ILE A 161 5.87 -18.20 3.46
N LEU A 162 5.85 -17.77 4.72
CA LEU A 162 6.98 -17.08 5.33
C LEU A 162 8.16 -18.06 5.53
N SER A 163 9.26 -17.84 4.80
CA SER A 163 10.48 -18.66 4.89
C SER A 163 11.26 -18.34 6.16
N GLN A 164 11.39 -17.05 6.46
CA GLN A 164 12.04 -16.53 7.66
C GLN A 164 11.13 -15.47 8.29
N ARG A 165 11.25 -15.31 9.61
CA ARG A 165 10.37 -14.40 10.34
C ARG A 165 10.42 -12.98 9.80
N TYR A 166 11.61 -12.40 9.70
CA TYR A 166 11.93 -11.13 9.03
C TYR A 166 13.44 -10.92 9.00
N SER A 167 13.88 -9.97 8.18
CA SER A 167 15.22 -9.37 8.29
C SER A 167 15.09 -7.86 8.50
N VAL A 168 16.16 -7.23 8.99
CA VAL A 168 16.16 -5.79 9.24
C VAL A 168 17.25 -5.12 8.41
N ALA A 169 16.89 -4.03 7.73
CA ALA A 169 17.81 -3.24 6.91
C ALA A 169 17.83 -1.76 7.36
N PRO A 170 18.97 -1.06 7.20
CA PRO A 170 19.09 0.34 7.60
C PRO A 170 18.11 1.23 6.84
N LEU A 171 17.45 2.16 7.53
CA LEU A 171 16.43 3.10 7.03
C LEU A 171 15.15 2.47 6.45
N ILE A 172 15.18 1.19 6.07
CA ILE A 172 14.03 0.48 5.50
C ILE A 172 13.26 -0.21 6.62
N GLY A 173 13.99 -0.77 7.60
CA GLY A 173 13.42 -1.52 8.72
C GLY A 173 13.16 -2.97 8.39
N CYS A 174 11.98 -3.44 8.69
CA CYS A 174 11.58 -4.84 8.59
C CYS A 174 11.36 -5.25 7.13
N LEU A 175 12.02 -6.31 6.70
CA LEU A 175 11.85 -6.93 5.39
C LEU A 175 11.29 -8.34 5.57
N SER A 176 10.25 -8.64 4.86
CA SER A 176 9.65 -9.98 4.80
C SER A 176 10.42 -10.87 3.82
N ILE A 177 10.74 -12.09 4.23
CA ILE A 177 11.42 -13.08 3.40
C ILE A 177 10.47 -14.25 3.16
N TYR A 178 10.04 -14.38 1.91
CA TYR A 178 9.10 -15.41 1.48
C TYR A 178 9.80 -16.50 0.68
N ASP A 179 9.26 -17.72 0.75
CA ASP A 179 9.68 -18.80 -0.12
C ASP A 179 9.30 -18.51 -1.57
N SER A 180 10.27 -18.64 -2.49
CA SER A 180 10.06 -18.47 -3.94
C SER A 180 9.25 -19.63 -4.51
N SER A 181 8.01 -19.78 -4.06
CA SER A 181 7.09 -20.83 -4.48
C SER A 181 6.01 -20.26 -5.40
N TRP A 182 5.39 -21.12 -6.22
CA TRP A 182 4.31 -20.69 -7.10
C TRP A 182 3.10 -20.08 -6.36
N PRO A 183 2.71 -20.52 -5.13
CA PRO A 183 1.65 -19.85 -4.37
C PRO A 183 1.99 -18.40 -3.99
N TYR A 184 3.25 -18.13 -3.64
CA TYR A 184 3.71 -16.77 -3.39
C TYR A 184 3.52 -15.88 -4.61
N LEU A 185 3.95 -16.34 -5.80
CA LEU A 185 3.79 -15.57 -7.03
C LEU A 185 2.31 -15.27 -7.33
N VAL A 186 1.44 -16.28 -7.23
CA VAL A 186 0.02 -16.16 -7.62
C VAL A 186 -0.78 -15.34 -6.61
N PHE A 187 -0.58 -15.53 -5.31
CA PHE A 187 -1.44 -14.92 -4.29
C PHE A 187 -0.88 -13.62 -3.71
N TYR A 188 0.43 -13.36 -3.83
CA TYR A 188 1.06 -12.16 -3.25
C TYR A 188 1.55 -11.17 -4.31
N VAL A 189 2.23 -11.65 -5.35
CA VAL A 189 2.82 -10.77 -6.36
C VAL A 189 1.81 -10.38 -7.44
N LEU A 190 1.02 -11.32 -7.93
CA LEU A 190 0.13 -11.12 -9.07
C LEU A 190 -1.11 -10.23 -8.81
N PRO A 191 -1.74 -10.18 -7.63
CA PRO A 191 -2.95 -9.39 -7.41
C PRO A 191 -2.78 -7.89 -7.65
N ALA A 192 -1.68 -7.27 -7.19
CA ALA A 192 -1.44 -5.83 -7.33
C ALA A 192 -1.37 -5.39 -8.80
N PRO A 193 -0.55 -6.00 -9.69
CA PRO A 193 -0.55 -5.66 -11.12
C PRO A 193 -1.88 -5.98 -11.82
N LEU A 194 -2.60 -7.02 -11.42
CA LEU A 194 -3.93 -7.31 -11.99
C LEU A 194 -4.94 -6.21 -11.68
N TYR A 195 -4.99 -5.71 -10.44
CA TYR A 195 -5.82 -4.56 -10.09
C TYR A 195 -5.42 -3.31 -10.87
N THR A 196 -4.13 -3.06 -11.03
CA THR A 196 -3.62 -1.91 -11.78
C THR A 196 -4.06 -1.97 -13.25
N ILE A 197 -3.90 -3.13 -13.92
CA ILE A 197 -4.32 -3.34 -15.31
C ILE A 197 -5.85 -3.17 -15.43
N ALA A 198 -6.62 -3.78 -14.52
CA ALA A 198 -8.07 -3.63 -14.49
C ALA A 198 -8.50 -2.16 -14.30
N GLY A 199 -7.76 -1.40 -13.50
CA GLY A 199 -7.99 0.03 -13.29
C GLY A 199 -7.78 0.85 -14.56
N VAL A 200 -6.71 0.59 -15.30
CA VAL A 200 -6.45 1.24 -16.61
C VAL A 200 -7.56 0.95 -17.61
N ILE A 201 -8.01 -0.33 -17.69
CA ILE A 201 -9.12 -0.72 -18.57
C ILE A 201 -10.42 -0.01 -18.16
N ALA A 202 -10.71 0.06 -16.86
CA ALA A 202 -11.89 0.74 -16.34
C ALA A 202 -11.90 2.24 -16.66
N ALA A 203 -10.75 2.90 -16.54
CA ALA A 203 -10.58 4.32 -16.88
C ALA A 203 -10.69 4.59 -18.38
N GLY A 204 -10.25 3.68 -19.24
CA GLY A 204 -10.28 3.83 -20.70
C GLY A 204 -11.69 3.76 -21.30
N LYS A 205 -12.62 2.99 -20.72
CA LYS A 205 -13.98 2.81 -21.24
C LYS A 205 -14.77 4.10 -21.45
N PRO A 206 -14.88 5.04 -20.50
CA PRO A 206 -15.63 6.28 -20.70
C PRO A 206 -14.95 7.23 -21.69
N LEU A 207 -13.62 7.22 -21.78
CA LEU A 207 -12.88 8.02 -22.76
C LEU A 207 -13.17 7.57 -24.20
N LEU A 208 -13.19 6.25 -24.42
CA LEU A 208 -13.52 5.67 -25.71
C LEU A 208 -15.00 5.97 -26.08
N ALA A 209 -15.92 5.83 -25.14
CA ALA A 209 -17.33 6.13 -25.35
C ALA A 209 -17.58 7.62 -25.67
N ALA A 210 -16.82 8.53 -25.03
CA ALA A 210 -16.90 9.97 -25.31
C ALA A 210 -16.34 10.32 -26.72
N SER A 211 -15.29 9.61 -27.15
CA SER A 211 -14.70 9.82 -28.50
C SER A 211 -15.61 9.33 -29.63
N ILE A 212 -16.45 8.33 -29.39
CA ILE A 212 -17.37 7.78 -30.42
C ILE A 212 -18.64 8.61 -30.56
N ARG A 213 -19.04 9.41 -29.54
CA ARG A 213 -20.25 10.25 -29.56
C ARG A 213 -20.19 11.64 -30.23
N PRO A 214 -19.10 12.20 -30.73
CA PRO A 214 -19.11 13.58 -31.29
C PRO A 214 -19.92 13.77 -32.56
N ASN A 215 -20.37 12.71 -33.23
CA ASN A 215 -20.91 12.81 -34.58
C ASN A 215 -22.46 12.78 -34.69
N GLU A 216 -23.15 12.59 -33.57
CA GLU A 216 -24.64 12.51 -33.59
C GLU A 216 -25.33 13.87 -33.44
N LYS A 217 -24.63 14.87 -32.87
CA LYS A 217 -25.16 16.23 -32.63
C LYS A 217 -25.13 17.11 -33.88
N ASN A 218 -24.47 16.72 -34.98
CA ASN A 218 -24.38 17.47 -36.25
C ASN A 218 -25.32 16.92 -37.34
N ARG A 219 -26.26 16.00 -37.00
CA ARG A 219 -27.21 15.44 -37.98
C ARG A 219 -28.67 15.90 -37.81
N THR A 220 -28.91 16.85 -36.94
CA THR A 220 -30.20 17.55 -36.84
C THR A 220 -30.02 19.03 -37.19
#